data_8dc3cec200c602327aa1e49b2049072e
#
_entry.id   8dc3cec200c602327aa1e49b2049072e
#
_cell.length_a   1.000
_cell.length_b   1.000
_cell.length_c   1.000
_cell.angle_alpha   90.00
_cell.angle_beta   90.00
_cell.angle_gamma   90.00
#
_symmetry.space_group_name_H-M   'P 1'
#
loop_
_entity.id
_entity.type
_entity.pdbx_description
1 polymer ?
#
loop_
_entity_poly.entity_id
_entity_poly.type
_entity_poly.pdbx_seq_one_letter_code
_entity_poly.pdbx_strand_id
1 'polypeptide(L)'
;MNASVAIQVLPKVEGEELIGIVDEVIAYIKSTGLNMSVGPFETTIEGDYDELMDIVKECQKICIDKGAPSVMAYVKINYNPKGIWTIEKKIKKHHLEIK
;
A
#
# COMPACT_ATOMS: atom_id res chain seq x y z
N MET A 1 -15.65 2.71 -6.34
CA MET A 1 -14.59 1.97 -5.64
C MET A 1 -15.15 1.27 -4.42
N ASN A 2 -14.68 0.08 -4.15
CA ASN A 2 -15.26 -0.79 -3.13
C ASN A 2 -14.24 -1.29 -2.10
N ALA A 3 -12.97 -0.87 -2.22
CA ALA A 3 -11.95 -1.32 -1.29
C ALA A 3 -10.84 -0.30 -1.06
N SER A 4 -10.20 -0.42 0.08
CA SER A 4 -8.91 0.20 0.34
C SER A 4 -8.01 -0.81 1.03
N VAL A 5 -6.72 -0.67 0.79
CA VAL A 5 -5.70 -1.57 1.33
C VAL A 5 -4.55 -0.73 1.86
N ALA A 6 -4.10 -1.05 3.06
CA ALA A 6 -2.84 -0.53 3.57
C ALA A 6 -1.83 -1.66 3.58
N ILE A 7 -0.66 -1.43 3.00
CA ILE A 7 0.38 -2.45 2.90
C ILE A 7 1.72 -1.93 3.42
N GLN A 8 2.35 -2.75 4.25
CA GLN A 8 3.74 -2.58 4.65
C GLN A 8 4.50 -3.83 4.26
N VAL A 9 5.51 -3.69 3.40
CA VAL A 9 6.39 -4.81 3.04
C VAL A 9 7.68 -4.73 3.86
N LEU A 10 8.12 -5.89 4.34
CA LEU A 10 9.34 -6.04 5.12
C LEU A 10 10.23 -7.08 4.44
N PRO A 11 10.91 -6.71 3.33
CA PRO A 11 11.86 -7.62 2.69
C PRO A 11 13.02 -7.91 3.64
N LYS A 12 13.48 -9.15 3.66
CA LYS A 12 14.51 -9.58 4.59
C LYS A 12 15.90 -9.22 4.09
N VAL A 13 16.18 -7.94 4.08
CA VAL A 13 17.47 -7.32 3.76
C VAL A 13 17.70 -6.15 4.71
N GLU A 14 18.87 -5.55 4.70
CA GLU A 14 19.23 -4.49 5.63
C GLU A 14 19.78 -3.25 4.94
N GLY A 15 19.76 -2.12 5.66
CA GLY A 15 20.41 -0.88 5.25
C GLY A 15 19.84 -0.29 3.97
N GLU A 16 20.74 0.16 3.10
CA GLU A 16 20.36 0.81 1.85
C GLU A 16 19.62 -0.13 0.89
N GLU A 17 19.92 -1.41 0.94
CA GLU A 17 19.23 -2.40 0.13
C GLU A 17 17.74 -2.48 0.49
N LEU A 18 17.43 -2.41 1.79
CA LEU A 18 16.05 -2.37 2.27
C LEU A 18 15.32 -1.13 1.73
N ILE A 19 15.95 0.04 1.87
CA ILE A 19 15.37 1.30 1.40
C ILE A 19 15.14 1.25 -0.11
N GLY A 20 16.09 0.75 -0.87
CA GLY A 20 15.98 0.63 -2.32
C GLY A 20 14.83 -0.24 -2.77
N ILE A 21 14.63 -1.38 -2.11
CA ILE A 21 13.53 -2.30 -2.44
C ILE A 21 12.17 -1.67 -2.08
N VAL A 22 12.07 -1.05 -0.90
CA VAL A 22 10.83 -0.38 -0.48
C VAL A 22 10.49 0.75 -1.46
N ASP A 23 11.48 1.52 -1.89
CA ASP A 23 11.28 2.58 -2.88
C ASP A 23 10.75 2.04 -4.21
N GLU A 24 11.24 0.87 -4.65
CA GLU A 24 10.76 0.22 -5.87
C GLU A 24 9.29 -0.20 -5.73
N VAL A 25 8.90 -0.71 -4.56
CA VAL A 25 7.50 -1.08 -4.28
C VAL A 25 6.61 0.16 -4.33
N ILE A 26 7.03 1.26 -3.71
CA ILE A 26 6.28 2.52 -3.73
C ILE A 26 6.16 3.05 -5.16
N ALA A 27 7.25 3.01 -5.94
CA ALA A 27 7.25 3.44 -7.33
C ALA A 27 6.26 2.61 -8.18
N TYR A 28 6.22 1.30 -7.95
CA TYR A 28 5.25 0.44 -8.60
C TYR A 28 3.81 0.85 -8.27
N ILE A 29 3.52 1.07 -6.98
CA ILE A 29 2.17 1.48 -6.56
C ILE A 29 1.79 2.81 -7.23
N LYS A 30 2.71 3.77 -7.27
CA LYS A 30 2.48 5.05 -7.96
C LYS A 30 2.17 4.84 -9.45
N SER A 31 2.82 3.88 -10.09
CA SER A 31 2.63 3.60 -11.51
C SER A 31 1.23 3.08 -11.83
N THR A 32 0.48 2.58 -10.86
CA THR A 32 -0.89 2.10 -11.07
C THR A 32 -1.87 3.24 -11.35
N GLY A 33 -1.52 4.46 -10.98
CA GLY A 33 -2.39 5.63 -11.13
C GLY A 33 -3.54 5.69 -10.15
N LEU A 34 -3.65 4.73 -9.23
CA LEU A 34 -4.69 4.73 -8.21
C LEU A 34 -4.40 5.78 -7.14
N ASN A 35 -5.45 6.24 -6.49
CA ASN A 35 -5.30 7.17 -5.39
C ASN A 35 -4.59 6.47 -4.22
N MET A 36 -3.56 7.12 -3.67
CA MET A 36 -2.72 6.52 -2.64
C MET A 36 -2.19 7.55 -1.66
N SER A 37 -1.76 7.06 -0.51
CA SER A 37 -1.11 7.88 0.51
C SER A 37 0.06 7.09 1.10
N VAL A 38 1.27 7.65 0.99
CA VAL A 38 2.46 7.04 1.59
C VAL A 38 2.59 7.57 3.02
N GLY A 39 2.43 6.68 3.98
CA GLY A 39 2.58 7.00 5.39
C GLY A 39 3.94 6.56 5.94
N PRO A 40 4.21 6.87 7.22
CA PRO A 40 5.49 6.50 7.84
C PRO A 40 5.68 5.00 8.05
N PHE A 41 4.60 4.24 8.13
CA PHE A 41 4.65 2.79 8.34
C PHE A 41 4.12 2.00 7.15
N GLU A 42 3.18 2.54 6.43
CA GLU A 42 2.45 1.79 5.40
C GLU A 42 1.97 2.71 4.30
N THR A 43 1.73 2.14 3.13
CA THR A 43 1.12 2.83 2.00
C THR A 43 -0.33 2.39 1.88
N THR A 44 -1.24 3.35 1.78
CA THR A 44 -2.66 3.09 1.61
C THR A 44 -3.07 3.38 0.18
N ILE A 45 -3.79 2.45 -0.43
CA ILE A 45 -4.33 2.58 -1.79
C ILE A 45 -5.82 2.28 -1.77
N GLU A 46 -6.55 2.95 -2.65
CA GLU A 46 -7.99 2.71 -2.80
C GLU A 46 -8.35 2.45 -4.25
N GLY A 47 -9.35 1.61 -4.46
CA GLY A 47 -9.78 1.23 -5.80
C GLY A 47 -10.70 0.03 -5.79
N ASP A 48 -10.63 -0.75 -6.86
CA ASP A 48 -11.38 -1.99 -6.98
C ASP A 48 -10.67 -3.12 -6.25
N TYR A 49 -11.44 -3.92 -5.53
CA TYR A 49 -10.90 -4.98 -4.66
C TYR A 49 -9.98 -5.95 -5.41
N ASP A 50 -10.42 -6.46 -6.56
CA ASP A 50 -9.62 -7.45 -7.30
C ASP A 50 -8.30 -6.84 -7.78
N GLU A 51 -8.34 -5.60 -8.25
CA GLU A 51 -7.15 -4.88 -8.66
C GLU A 51 -6.20 -4.66 -7.49
N LEU A 52 -6.74 -4.26 -6.32
CA LEU A 52 -5.92 -4.05 -5.13
C LEU A 52 -5.26 -5.35 -4.65
N MET A 53 -5.95 -6.48 -4.75
CA MET A 53 -5.37 -7.76 -4.37
C MET A 53 -4.23 -8.16 -5.31
N ASP A 54 -4.35 -7.86 -6.60
CA ASP A 54 -3.27 -8.08 -7.55
C ASP A 54 -2.06 -7.20 -7.22
N ILE A 55 -2.30 -5.96 -6.83
CA ILE A 55 -1.23 -5.04 -6.42
C ILE A 55 -0.53 -5.53 -5.16
N VAL A 56 -1.27 -6.00 -4.17
CA VAL A 56 -0.70 -6.59 -2.94
C VAL A 56 0.21 -7.76 -3.27
N LYS A 57 -0.23 -8.63 -4.15
CA LYS A 57 0.56 -9.77 -4.60
C LYS A 57 1.85 -9.30 -5.29
N GLU A 58 1.76 -8.37 -6.21
CA GLU A 58 2.90 -7.87 -6.97
C GLU A 58 3.93 -7.17 -6.08
N CYS A 59 3.50 -6.43 -5.07
CA CYS A 59 4.41 -5.77 -4.13
C CYS A 59 5.35 -6.76 -3.44
N GLN A 60 4.85 -7.95 -3.11
CA GLN A 60 5.67 -9.00 -2.51
C GLN A 60 6.65 -9.60 -3.53
N LYS A 61 6.19 -9.84 -4.74
CA LYS A 61 7.02 -10.38 -5.82
C LYS A 61 8.17 -9.44 -6.19
N ILE A 62 7.92 -8.14 -6.20
CA ILE A 62 8.96 -7.14 -6.45
C ILE A 62 10.10 -7.29 -5.44
N CYS A 63 9.80 -7.49 -4.16
CA CYS A 63 10.82 -7.69 -3.14
C CYS A 63 11.74 -8.86 -3.47
N ILE A 64 11.17 -9.97 -3.89
CA ILE A 64 11.93 -11.16 -4.26
C ILE A 64 12.74 -10.93 -5.55
N ASP A 65 12.12 -10.31 -6.55
CA ASP A 65 12.78 -10.02 -7.83
C ASP A 65 13.97 -9.07 -7.66
N LYS A 66 13.93 -8.20 -6.66
CA LYS A 66 15.01 -7.24 -6.37
C LYS A 66 16.07 -7.81 -5.43
N GLY A 67 15.97 -9.08 -5.08
CA GLY A 67 17.03 -9.80 -4.39
C GLY A 67 16.77 -10.16 -2.94
N ALA A 68 15.62 -9.83 -2.37
CA ALA A 68 15.29 -10.27 -1.03
C ALA A 68 15.04 -11.78 -1.02
N PRO A 69 15.63 -12.53 -0.08
CA PRO A 69 15.40 -13.98 0.01
C PRO A 69 14.00 -14.32 0.49
N SER A 70 13.36 -13.41 1.22
CA SER A 70 11.98 -13.55 1.68
C SER A 70 11.41 -12.19 2.01
N VAL A 71 10.10 -12.12 2.16
CA VAL A 71 9.40 -10.89 2.52
C VAL A 71 8.24 -11.20 3.45
N MET A 72 8.09 -10.39 4.51
CA MET A 72 6.86 -10.34 5.29
C MET A 72 6.05 -9.15 4.84
N ALA A 73 4.73 -9.27 4.88
CA ALA A 73 3.85 -8.17 4.56
C ALA A 73 2.73 -8.09 5.60
N TYR A 74 2.47 -6.87 6.06
CA TYR A 74 1.31 -6.57 6.87
C TYR A 74 0.30 -5.87 5.99
N VAL A 75 -0.91 -6.40 5.91
CA VAL A 75 -1.93 -5.91 4.99
C VAL A 75 -3.23 -5.71 5.76
N LYS A 76 -3.78 -4.50 5.65
CA LYS A 76 -5.10 -4.18 6.19
C LYS A 76 -6.03 -3.96 5.01
N ILE A 77 -7.19 -4.57 5.05
CA ILE A 77 -8.14 -4.53 3.94
C ILE A 77 -9.48 -4.03 4.46
N ASN A 78 -10.02 -3.01 3.79
CA ASN A 78 -11.39 -2.57 3.97
C ASN A 78 -12.12 -2.85 2.65
N TYR A 79 -13.07 -3.77 2.69
CA TYR A 79 -13.83 -4.16 1.50
C TYR A 79 -15.31 -4.06 1.78
N ASN A 80 -16.01 -3.27 0.97
CA ASN A 80 -17.47 -3.17 1.00
C ASN A 80 -17.96 -3.05 -0.43
N PRO A 81 -18.67 -4.09 -0.96
CA PRO A 81 -19.16 -4.06 -2.33
C PRO A 81 -20.05 -2.85 -2.66
N LYS A 82 -20.65 -2.23 -1.64
CA LYS A 82 -21.51 -1.06 -1.80
C LYS A 82 -20.74 0.25 -1.77
N GLY A 83 -19.44 0.20 -1.49
CA GLY A 83 -18.57 1.37 -1.45
C GLY A 83 -17.99 1.65 -0.08
N ILE A 84 -16.86 2.34 -0.07
CA ILE A 84 -16.14 2.74 1.13
C ILE A 84 -15.88 4.25 1.10
N TRP A 85 -15.53 4.82 2.26
CA TRP A 85 -15.06 6.20 2.32
C TRP A 85 -13.68 6.31 1.69
N THR A 86 -13.45 7.39 0.96
CA THR A 86 -12.14 7.69 0.38
C THR A 86 -11.13 8.05 1.47
N ILE A 87 -9.85 7.94 1.13
CA ILE A 87 -8.75 8.38 1.99
C ILE A 87 -8.95 9.86 2.32
N GLU A 88 -9.22 10.67 1.31
CA GLU A 88 -9.43 12.11 1.48
C GLU A 88 -10.55 12.43 2.47
N LYS A 89 -11.68 11.75 2.35
CA LYS A 89 -12.82 11.97 3.24
C LYS A 89 -12.49 11.63 4.69
N LYS A 90 -11.76 10.53 4.92
CA LYS A 90 -11.34 10.12 6.26
C LYS A 90 -10.39 11.14 6.89
N ILE A 91 -9.40 11.56 6.12
CA ILE A 91 -8.40 12.52 6.58
C ILE A 91 -9.03 13.89 6.88
N LYS A 92 -9.84 14.40 5.99
CA LYS A 92 -10.53 15.68 6.17
C LYS A 92 -11.35 15.72 7.43
N LYS A 93 -12.09 14.65 7.70
CA LYS A 93 -12.90 14.56 8.92
C LYS A 93 -12.06 14.75 10.17
N HIS A 94 -10.93 14.06 10.25
CA HIS A 94 -10.05 14.13 11.41
C HIS A 94 -9.31 15.45 11.51
N HIS A 95 -8.91 16.05 10.39
CA HIS A 95 -8.29 17.36 10.36
C HIS A 95 -9.25 18.47 10.86
N LEU A 96 -10.52 18.35 10.53
CA LEU A 96 -11.55 19.29 11.02
C LEU A 96 -11.78 19.14 12.52
N GLU A 97 -11.65 17.94 13.05
CA GLU A 97 -11.82 17.67 14.49
C GLU A 97 -10.65 18.17 15.34
N ILE A 98 -9.45 18.22 14.77
CA ILE A 98 -8.23 18.64 15.45
C ILE A 98 -8.16 20.14 15.64
N LYS A 99 -8.91 20.88 14.87
CA LYS A 99 -8.99 22.33 15.01
C LYS A 99 -9.74 22.75 16.27
#